data_77a6f0ff2da2edfcc27def847d65ccbb
#
_entry.id   77a6f0ff2da2edfcc27def847d65ccbb
#
_cell.length_a   1.000
_cell.length_b   1.000
_cell.length_c   1.000
_cell.angle_alpha   90.00
_cell.angle_beta   90.00
_cell.angle_gamma   90.00
#
_symmetry.space_group_name_H-M   'P 1'
#
loop_
_entity.id
_entity.type
_entity.pdbx_description
1 polymer ?
#
loop_
_entity_poly.entity_id
_entity_poly.type
_entity_poly.pdbx_seq_one_letter_code
_entity_poly.pdbx_strand_id
1 'polypeptide(L)'
;MATKRRRKTGRSSKVGNEKLIAAIITVLLAIFGFAYNGANSKSSKKRAKTTNSKKSTAAKSTKNNSSNAKVVQNPTILKGYQAVKVSDGDTMNVQKVENGKFTGEVIKIRMFGIDAPEKTQDYGNESKQALEKLVSGKTLEIEEKNRDRYGRTVAVVYADGKNVNEEMVKAGNAWWYQEYDKNDTRMQAYQENAKKNKLGLFGKRGYIEPWNYRREKKAAATGRTKSK
;
A
#
# COMPACT_ATOMS: atom_id res chain seq x y z
N MET A 1 -29.62 53.33 42.91
CA MET A 1 -29.15 52.11 43.67
C MET A 1 -28.65 51.09 42.68
N ALA A 2 -27.37 50.89 42.59
CA ALA A 2 -26.73 50.00 41.66
C ALA A 2 -26.15 48.76 42.39
N THR A 3 -26.68 47.59 42.11
CA THR A 3 -26.29 46.31 42.73
C THR A 3 -25.13 45.70 41.94
N LYS A 4 -23.98 45.61 42.57
CA LYS A 4 -22.69 45.06 42.05
C LYS A 4 -22.73 43.53 42.13
N ARG A 5 -22.81 42.82 40.94
CA ARG A 5 -22.68 41.35 40.86
C ARG A 5 -21.20 40.92 40.90
N ARG A 6 -20.82 40.18 41.90
CA ARG A 6 -19.51 39.58 42.11
C ARG A 6 -19.34 38.35 41.20
N ARG A 7 -18.33 38.34 40.31
CA ARG A 7 -17.91 37.13 39.55
C ARG A 7 -17.04 36.27 40.45
N LYS A 8 -17.43 35.00 40.63
CA LYS A 8 -16.57 33.95 41.22
C LYS A 8 -15.71 33.37 40.09
N THR A 9 -14.40 33.48 40.27
CA THR A 9 -13.40 32.77 39.43
C THR A 9 -13.25 31.34 39.95
N GLY A 10 -13.66 30.37 39.17
CA GLY A 10 -13.43 28.96 39.43
C GLY A 10 -12.00 28.57 39.04
N ARG A 11 -11.24 28.17 40.04
CA ARG A 11 -9.87 27.64 39.92
C ARG A 11 -9.99 26.17 39.51
N SER A 12 -9.68 25.85 38.24
CA SER A 12 -9.62 24.47 37.73
C SER A 12 -8.31 23.83 38.21
N SER A 13 -8.41 22.76 38.97
CA SER A 13 -7.30 21.95 39.46
C SER A 13 -6.82 21.00 38.33
N LYS A 14 -5.66 21.30 37.79
CA LYS A 14 -4.90 20.45 36.86
C LYS A 14 -3.95 19.57 37.70
N VAL A 15 -4.42 18.48 38.25
CA VAL A 15 -3.57 17.42 38.83
C VAL A 15 -4.30 16.09 38.64
N GLY A 16 -3.78 15.19 37.83
CA GLY A 16 -4.30 13.82 37.80
C GLY A 16 -3.90 12.91 36.63
N ASN A 17 -3.29 13.40 35.56
CA ASN A 17 -3.08 12.54 34.38
C ASN A 17 -1.65 11.96 34.20
N GLU A 18 -0.66 12.40 34.98
CA GLU A 18 0.73 11.91 34.78
C GLU A 18 0.96 10.51 35.40
N LYS A 19 0.21 10.14 36.44
CA LYS A 19 0.37 8.82 37.08
C LYS A 19 -0.32 7.68 36.33
N LEU A 20 -1.31 7.97 35.49
CA LEU A 20 -1.98 6.96 34.66
C LEU A 20 -1.16 6.55 33.42
N ILE A 21 -0.36 7.47 32.88
CA ILE A 21 0.47 7.21 31.68
C ILE A 21 1.67 6.33 32.03
N ALA A 22 2.25 6.48 33.23
CA ALA A 22 3.38 5.65 33.65
C ALA A 22 3.01 4.18 33.87
N ALA A 23 1.78 3.88 34.28
CA ALA A 23 1.31 2.51 34.52
C ALA A 23 1.03 1.71 33.23
N ILE A 24 0.70 2.39 32.15
CA ILE A 24 0.40 1.72 30.83
C ILE A 24 1.69 1.34 30.11
N ILE A 25 2.77 2.08 30.28
CA ILE A 25 4.07 1.78 29.61
C ILE A 25 4.73 0.53 30.22
N THR A 26 4.54 0.28 31.53
CA THR A 26 5.18 -0.87 32.20
C THR A 26 4.53 -2.21 31.84
N VAL A 27 3.25 -2.23 31.46
CA VAL A 27 2.53 -3.46 31.08
C VAL A 27 2.84 -3.88 29.63
N LEU A 28 3.19 -2.96 28.73
CA LEU A 28 3.49 -3.27 27.34
C LEU A 28 4.89 -3.87 27.12
N LEU A 29 5.83 -3.70 28.04
CA LEU A 29 7.17 -4.29 27.96
C LEU A 29 7.25 -5.76 28.43
N ALA A 30 6.23 -6.27 29.11
CA ALA A 30 6.19 -7.66 29.60
C ALA A 30 5.64 -8.67 28.57
N ILE A 31 5.04 -8.22 27.47
CA ILE A 31 4.41 -9.09 26.47
C ILE A 31 5.33 -9.40 25.26
N PHE A 32 6.45 -8.68 25.10
CA PHE A 32 7.36 -8.84 23.95
C PHE A 32 8.71 -9.50 24.26
N GLY A 33 8.83 -10.20 25.39
CA GLY A 33 10.06 -10.87 25.82
C GLY A 33 9.98 -12.39 25.76
N PHE A 34 9.82 -13.02 24.59
CA PHE A 34 10.12 -14.46 24.49
C PHE A 34 10.63 -14.86 23.09
N ALA A 35 11.80 -15.52 23.13
CA ALA A 35 12.40 -16.39 22.13
C ALA A 35 13.20 -15.78 20.97
N TYR A 36 14.46 -15.47 21.24
CA TYR A 36 15.54 -15.65 20.28
C TYR A 36 16.50 -16.69 20.85
N ASN A 37 16.37 -17.95 20.44
CA ASN A 37 17.33 -18.99 20.78
C ASN A 37 17.97 -19.52 19.48
N GLY A 38 19.27 -19.27 19.34
CA GLY A 38 20.08 -19.67 18.21
C GLY A 38 20.33 -21.18 18.18
N ALA A 39 20.31 -21.74 17.01
CA ALA A 39 20.86 -23.06 16.73
C ALA A 39 21.98 -22.93 15.70
N ASN A 40 23.19 -23.09 16.22
CA ASN A 40 24.44 -23.21 15.50
C ASN A 40 24.53 -24.66 14.99
N SER A 41 24.68 -24.92 13.71
CA SER A 41 24.98 -26.22 13.17
C SER A 41 26.17 -26.17 12.23
N LYS A 42 27.14 -26.97 12.59
CA LYS A 42 28.50 -27.08 12.04
C LYS A 42 28.54 -27.68 10.64
N SER A 43 29.43 -27.12 9.85
CA SER A 43 30.07 -27.62 8.64
C SER A 43 30.55 -29.09 8.74
N SER A 44 30.34 -29.87 7.69
CA SER A 44 31.21 -30.98 7.34
C SER A 44 31.56 -30.99 5.85
N LYS A 45 32.82 -30.72 5.59
CA LYS A 45 33.50 -30.90 4.31
C LYS A 45 33.54 -32.41 3.96
N LYS A 46 33.11 -32.77 2.73
CA LYS A 46 33.59 -33.98 2.08
C LYS A 46 34.18 -33.67 0.71
N ARG A 47 35.42 -34.06 0.58
CA ARG A 47 36.36 -33.98 -0.55
C ARG A 47 36.28 -35.28 -1.32
N ALA A 48 36.10 -35.26 -2.64
CA ALA A 48 36.43 -36.36 -3.56
C ALA A 48 36.58 -35.73 -4.96
N LYS A 49 37.67 -35.70 -5.47
CA LYS A 49 38.67 -36.48 -6.20
C LYS A 49 38.34 -36.58 -7.70
N THR A 50 39.18 -35.89 -8.44
CA THR A 50 39.40 -35.80 -9.86
C THR A 50 39.56 -37.15 -10.55
N THR A 51 38.94 -37.34 -11.73
CA THR A 51 39.58 -38.11 -12.82
C THR A 51 39.24 -37.50 -14.17
N ASN A 52 40.30 -37.23 -14.91
CA ASN A 52 40.37 -36.79 -16.29
C ASN A 52 40.07 -37.96 -17.24
N SER A 53 39.29 -37.71 -18.30
CA SER A 53 39.46 -38.46 -19.55
C SER A 53 39.03 -37.64 -20.73
N LYS A 54 39.98 -37.36 -21.64
CA LYS A 54 39.82 -36.78 -22.98
C LYS A 54 39.21 -37.84 -23.91
N LYS A 55 38.25 -37.46 -24.74
CA LYS A 55 38.25 -37.86 -26.18
C LYS A 55 37.35 -36.98 -27.00
N SER A 56 37.92 -36.52 -28.07
CA SER A 56 37.41 -35.72 -29.19
C SER A 56 36.39 -36.51 -30.03
N THR A 57 35.36 -35.87 -30.62
CA THR A 57 35.18 -35.70 -32.07
C THR A 57 33.77 -35.25 -32.43
N ALA A 58 33.72 -34.45 -33.49
CA ALA A 58 32.63 -34.24 -34.46
C ALA A 58 31.50 -33.26 -34.19
N ALA A 59 31.60 -32.19 -34.95
CA ALA A 59 30.57 -31.18 -35.20
C ALA A 59 29.26 -31.79 -35.76
N LYS A 60 28.13 -31.33 -35.21
CA LYS A 60 26.86 -31.33 -35.95
C LYS A 60 26.08 -30.09 -35.61
N SER A 61 25.97 -29.23 -36.63
CA SER A 61 25.13 -28.05 -36.68
C SER A 61 23.70 -28.42 -36.25
N THR A 62 23.20 -27.79 -35.19
CA THR A 62 21.80 -27.84 -34.86
C THR A 62 21.29 -26.41 -34.59
N LYS A 63 20.25 -26.08 -35.31
CA LYS A 63 19.55 -24.81 -35.38
C LYS A 63 19.34 -24.16 -34.00
N ASN A 64 19.68 -22.88 -33.92
CA ASN A 64 19.35 -22.01 -32.81
C ASN A 64 17.83 -21.97 -32.62
N ASN A 65 17.35 -22.67 -31.60
CA ASN A 65 16.03 -22.44 -31.05
C ASN A 65 16.22 -21.32 -30.02
N SER A 66 15.88 -20.11 -30.44
CA SER A 66 15.84 -18.94 -29.56
C SER A 66 14.71 -19.16 -28.54
N SER A 67 15.07 -19.81 -27.43
CA SER A 67 14.22 -19.82 -26.25
C SER A 67 14.15 -18.39 -25.70
N ASN A 68 12.98 -17.75 -25.90
CA ASN A 68 12.59 -16.51 -25.24
C ASN A 68 12.66 -16.72 -23.70
N ALA A 69 13.85 -16.62 -23.13
CA ALA A 69 14.02 -16.46 -21.72
C ALA A 69 13.42 -15.10 -21.35
N LYS A 70 12.24 -15.13 -20.73
CA LYS A 70 11.63 -13.94 -20.14
C LYS A 70 12.63 -13.39 -19.13
N VAL A 71 13.34 -12.34 -19.52
CA VAL A 71 14.25 -11.62 -18.64
C VAL A 71 13.42 -11.13 -17.48
N VAL A 72 13.59 -11.75 -16.31
CA VAL A 72 13.02 -11.27 -15.06
C VAL A 72 13.78 -9.99 -14.72
N GLN A 73 13.27 -8.87 -15.17
CA GLN A 73 13.82 -7.57 -14.79
C GLN A 73 13.51 -7.39 -13.30
N ASN A 74 14.53 -7.14 -12.50
CA ASN A 74 14.33 -6.74 -11.11
C ASN A 74 13.45 -5.48 -11.09
N PRO A 75 12.46 -5.41 -10.18
CA PRO A 75 11.58 -4.26 -10.12
C PRO A 75 12.37 -2.98 -9.87
N THR A 76 12.06 -1.93 -10.64
CA THR A 76 12.64 -0.61 -10.40
C THR A 76 12.03 -0.02 -9.14
N ILE A 77 12.87 0.30 -8.16
CA ILE A 77 12.45 0.94 -6.91
C ILE A 77 12.97 2.37 -6.89
N LEU A 78 12.05 3.34 -6.94
CA LEU A 78 12.35 4.75 -6.78
C LEU A 78 12.29 5.11 -5.29
N LYS A 79 13.31 5.80 -4.77
CA LYS A 79 13.42 6.18 -3.36
C LYS A 79 13.54 7.68 -3.17
N GLY A 80 13.11 8.17 -2.00
CA GLY A 80 13.23 9.59 -1.65
C GLY A 80 12.15 10.47 -2.27
N TYR A 81 10.98 9.92 -2.53
CA TYR A 81 9.82 10.67 -3.02
C TYR A 81 8.88 11.08 -1.91
N GLN A 82 8.11 12.14 -2.14
CA GLN A 82 6.99 12.53 -1.28
C GLN A 82 5.74 12.79 -2.12
N ALA A 83 4.58 12.57 -1.53
CA ALA A 83 3.31 12.89 -2.15
C ALA A 83 3.11 14.42 -2.17
N VAL A 84 2.92 14.98 -3.38
CA VAL A 84 2.62 16.40 -3.57
C VAL A 84 1.12 16.65 -3.74
N LYS A 85 0.37 15.63 -4.16
CA LYS A 85 -1.08 15.70 -4.31
C LYS A 85 -1.69 14.30 -4.34
N VAL A 86 -2.71 14.05 -3.54
CA VAL A 86 -3.57 12.88 -3.64
C VAL A 86 -4.83 13.26 -4.42
N SER A 87 -5.15 12.52 -5.47
CA SER A 87 -6.32 12.77 -6.33
C SER A 87 -7.56 12.06 -5.83
N ASP A 88 -7.40 10.77 -5.52
CA ASP A 88 -8.40 9.84 -4.99
C ASP A 88 -7.70 8.76 -4.14
N GLY A 89 -8.42 7.73 -3.71
CA GLY A 89 -7.90 6.72 -2.79
C GLY A 89 -6.86 5.75 -3.39
N ASP A 90 -6.52 5.87 -4.67
CA ASP A 90 -5.52 5.02 -5.34
C ASP A 90 -4.66 5.75 -6.36
N THR A 91 -4.80 7.07 -6.44
CA THR A 91 -4.07 7.89 -7.42
C THR A 91 -3.46 9.10 -6.72
N MET A 92 -2.16 9.30 -6.88
CA MET A 92 -1.45 10.45 -6.34
C MET A 92 -0.34 10.92 -7.28
N ASN A 93 0.10 12.15 -7.07
CA ASN A 93 1.30 12.70 -7.67
C ASN A 93 2.40 12.69 -6.61
N VAL A 94 3.60 12.28 -7.01
CA VAL A 94 4.78 12.26 -6.17
C VAL A 94 5.91 13.03 -6.84
N GLN A 95 6.83 13.56 -6.04
CA GLN A 95 8.02 14.24 -6.55
C GLN A 95 9.20 13.88 -5.68
N LYS A 96 10.37 13.80 -6.28
CA LYS A 96 11.61 13.51 -5.56
C LYS A 96 11.96 14.63 -4.61
N VAL A 97 12.52 14.29 -3.46
CA VAL A 97 13.01 15.25 -2.47
C VAL A 97 14.50 15.04 -2.28
N GLU A 98 15.27 16.10 -2.49
CA GLU A 98 16.73 16.14 -2.28
C GLU A 98 17.06 17.38 -1.45
N ASN A 99 17.82 17.19 -0.38
CA ASN A 99 18.19 18.28 0.54
C ASN A 99 16.98 19.11 1.05
N GLY A 100 15.85 18.41 1.30
CA GLY A 100 14.61 19.03 1.79
C GLY A 100 13.83 19.82 0.75
N LYS A 101 14.19 19.75 -0.53
CA LYS A 101 13.50 20.46 -1.64
C LYS A 101 12.96 19.46 -2.65
N PHE A 102 11.81 19.79 -3.23
CA PHE A 102 11.26 19.03 -4.35
C PHE A 102 12.13 19.27 -5.60
N THR A 103 12.52 18.16 -6.26
CA THR A 103 13.37 18.16 -7.46
C THR A 103 12.82 17.24 -8.53
N GLY A 104 13.21 17.45 -9.79
CA GLY A 104 12.78 16.63 -10.92
C GLY A 104 11.30 16.75 -11.25
N GLU A 105 10.84 15.86 -12.11
CA GLU A 105 9.46 15.85 -12.60
C GLU A 105 8.47 15.25 -11.58
N VAL A 106 7.23 15.70 -11.67
CA VAL A 106 6.12 15.12 -10.93
C VAL A 106 5.67 13.81 -11.61
N ILE A 107 5.71 12.72 -10.88
CA ILE A 107 5.28 11.40 -11.36
C ILE A 107 3.85 11.14 -10.88
N LYS A 108 2.95 10.79 -11.80
CA LYS A 108 1.60 10.38 -11.45
C LYS A 108 1.56 8.87 -11.21
N ILE A 109 1.20 8.48 -9.99
CA ILE A 109 1.12 7.09 -9.54
C ILE A 109 -0.34 6.62 -9.58
N ARG A 110 -0.57 5.43 -10.13
CA ARG A 110 -1.74 4.59 -9.93
C ARG A 110 -1.34 3.39 -9.08
N MET A 111 -1.93 3.23 -7.92
CA MET A 111 -1.54 2.16 -7.01
C MET A 111 -1.92 0.80 -7.59
N PHE A 112 -0.95 -0.13 -7.62
CA PHE A 112 -1.10 -1.48 -8.16
C PHE A 112 -2.00 -2.35 -7.27
N GLY A 113 -2.83 -3.19 -7.88
CA GLY A 113 -3.59 -4.24 -7.19
C GLY A 113 -4.78 -3.74 -6.37
N ILE A 114 -5.06 -2.44 -6.36
CA ILE A 114 -6.23 -1.88 -5.67
C ILE A 114 -7.07 -0.99 -6.57
N ASP A 115 -8.34 -0.81 -6.20
CA ASP A 115 -9.26 0.14 -6.86
C ASP A 115 -10.09 0.82 -5.78
N ALA A 116 -9.95 2.14 -5.69
CA ALA A 116 -10.62 2.93 -4.68
C ALA A 116 -11.92 3.55 -5.20
N PRO A 117 -12.89 3.84 -4.32
CA PRO A 117 -14.06 4.59 -4.72
C PRO A 117 -13.69 5.91 -5.41
N GLU A 118 -14.37 6.17 -6.54
CA GLU A 118 -14.18 7.41 -7.31
C GLU A 118 -14.53 8.64 -6.46
N LYS A 119 -13.93 9.78 -6.78
CA LYS A 119 -14.19 11.05 -6.05
C LYS A 119 -15.69 11.40 -5.91
N THR A 120 -16.49 11.02 -6.91
CA THR A 120 -17.95 11.28 -6.95
C THR A 120 -18.78 10.09 -6.47
N GLN A 121 -18.15 9.02 -6.04
CA GLN A 121 -18.79 7.85 -5.48
C GLN A 121 -18.89 7.98 -3.96
N ASP A 122 -19.87 7.33 -3.36
CA ASP A 122 -19.95 7.20 -1.89
C ASP A 122 -18.64 6.65 -1.34
N TYR A 123 -18.17 7.21 -0.23
CA TYR A 123 -16.88 6.90 0.38
C TYR A 123 -15.64 7.37 -0.42
N GLY A 124 -15.78 8.08 -1.53
CA GLY A 124 -14.63 8.53 -2.33
C GLY A 124 -13.74 9.52 -1.61
N ASN A 125 -14.35 10.47 -0.87
CA ASN A 125 -13.60 11.46 -0.10
C ASN A 125 -12.91 10.82 1.12
N GLU A 126 -13.56 9.91 1.82
CA GLU A 126 -13.01 9.18 2.97
C GLU A 126 -11.82 8.30 2.53
N SER A 127 -11.95 7.62 1.39
CA SER A 127 -10.86 6.82 0.80
C SER A 127 -9.65 7.71 0.44
N LYS A 128 -9.89 8.85 -0.19
CA LYS A 128 -8.83 9.83 -0.49
C LYS A 128 -8.13 10.30 0.79
N GLN A 129 -8.88 10.70 1.82
CA GLN A 129 -8.33 11.15 3.10
C GLN A 129 -7.54 10.04 3.81
N ALA A 130 -7.96 8.78 3.67
CA ALA A 130 -7.23 7.65 4.21
C ALA A 130 -5.84 7.52 3.54
N LEU A 131 -5.77 7.62 2.21
CA LEU A 131 -4.49 7.63 1.50
C LEU A 131 -3.64 8.84 1.90
N GLU A 132 -4.22 10.04 2.00
CA GLU A 132 -3.51 11.24 2.45
C GLU A 132 -2.86 11.02 3.83
N LYS A 133 -3.56 10.45 4.79
CA LYS A 133 -3.01 10.14 6.13
C LYS A 133 -1.85 9.14 6.10
N LEU A 134 -1.86 8.21 5.13
CA LEU A 134 -0.80 7.21 5.00
C LEU A 134 0.48 7.78 4.37
N VAL A 135 0.39 8.80 3.52
CA VAL A 135 1.52 9.26 2.68
C VAL A 135 1.99 10.69 2.96
N SER A 136 1.16 11.56 3.57
CA SER A 136 1.50 12.98 3.76
C SER A 136 2.73 13.16 4.65
N GLY A 137 3.70 13.94 4.15
CA GLY A 137 4.93 14.28 4.86
C GLY A 137 5.91 13.11 5.00
N LYS A 138 5.60 11.94 4.42
CA LYS A 138 6.46 10.76 4.52
C LYS A 138 7.36 10.61 3.31
N THR A 139 8.53 10.01 3.53
CA THR A 139 9.40 9.54 2.45
C THR A 139 8.87 8.23 1.91
N LEU A 140 8.62 8.21 0.60
CA LEU A 140 8.04 7.08 -0.11
C LEU A 140 9.11 6.30 -0.86
N GLU A 141 8.94 4.96 -0.89
CA GLU A 141 9.57 4.07 -1.85
C GLU A 141 8.49 3.58 -2.82
N ILE A 142 8.80 3.58 -4.10
CA ILE A 142 7.84 3.29 -5.18
C ILE A 142 8.39 2.14 -6.01
N GLU A 143 7.77 0.99 -5.92
CA GLU A 143 8.10 -0.19 -6.71
C GLU A 143 7.29 -0.16 -7.99
N GLU A 144 7.92 0.24 -9.10
CA GLU A 144 7.27 0.30 -10.39
C GLU A 144 6.94 -1.10 -10.92
N LYS A 145 5.71 -1.29 -11.35
CA LYS A 145 5.24 -2.53 -12.00
C LYS A 145 5.15 -2.38 -13.51
N ASN A 146 4.49 -1.32 -13.98
CA ASN A 146 4.35 -0.98 -15.39
C ASN A 146 3.90 0.48 -15.56
N ARG A 147 3.64 0.89 -16.81
CA ARG A 147 2.95 2.15 -17.14
C ARG A 147 1.61 1.83 -17.82
N ASP A 148 0.59 2.57 -17.44
CA ASP A 148 -0.71 2.41 -18.07
C ASP A 148 -0.84 3.23 -19.37
N ARG A 149 -1.93 3.02 -20.10
CA ARG A 149 -2.21 3.72 -21.36
C ARG A 149 -2.41 5.24 -21.20
N TYR A 150 -2.54 5.72 -19.96
CA TYR A 150 -2.68 7.14 -19.65
C TYR A 150 -1.36 7.78 -19.19
N GLY A 151 -0.25 7.04 -19.29
CA GLY A 151 1.09 7.48 -18.90
C GLY A 151 1.35 7.50 -17.40
N ARG A 152 0.44 6.93 -16.56
CA ARG A 152 0.67 6.83 -15.11
C ARG A 152 1.61 5.66 -14.83
N THR A 153 2.49 5.85 -13.86
CA THR A 153 3.28 4.74 -13.30
C THR A 153 2.37 3.91 -12.39
N VAL A 154 2.19 2.63 -12.72
CA VAL A 154 1.46 1.67 -11.88
C VAL A 154 2.47 1.06 -10.91
N ALA A 155 2.23 1.22 -9.59
CA ALA A 155 3.24 0.90 -8.58
C ALA A 155 2.67 0.40 -7.26
N VAL A 156 3.49 -0.35 -6.53
CA VAL A 156 3.33 -0.55 -5.09
C VAL A 156 4.08 0.56 -4.38
N VAL A 157 3.44 1.17 -3.38
CA VAL A 157 3.98 2.30 -2.63
C VAL A 157 4.24 1.88 -1.19
N TYR A 158 5.41 2.22 -0.68
CA TYR A 158 5.77 2.00 0.71
C TYR A 158 6.00 3.34 1.41
N ALA A 159 5.50 3.45 2.63
CA ALA A 159 5.73 4.58 3.54
C ALA A 159 6.09 4.02 4.92
N ASP A 160 7.20 4.47 5.49
CA ASP A 160 7.72 3.95 6.78
C ASP A 160 7.85 2.42 6.81
N GLY A 161 8.26 1.80 5.70
CA GLY A 161 8.39 0.36 5.53
C GLY A 161 7.07 -0.42 5.40
N LYS A 162 5.91 0.25 5.40
CA LYS A 162 4.59 -0.38 5.24
C LYS A 162 4.11 -0.27 3.80
N ASN A 163 3.54 -1.35 3.29
CA ASN A 163 2.87 -1.38 1.99
C ASN A 163 1.55 -0.60 2.07
N VAL A 164 1.52 0.61 1.51
CA VAL A 164 0.34 1.50 1.54
C VAL A 164 -0.85 0.89 0.79
N ASN A 165 -0.59 0.15 -0.30
CA ASN A 165 -1.64 -0.51 -1.08
C ASN A 165 -2.39 -1.54 -0.21
N GLU A 166 -1.64 -2.36 0.55
CA GLU A 166 -2.23 -3.31 1.49
C GLU A 166 -3.00 -2.61 2.62
N GLU A 167 -2.44 -1.55 3.21
CA GLU A 167 -3.08 -0.81 4.31
C GLU A 167 -4.43 -0.22 3.87
N MET A 168 -4.54 0.24 2.63
CA MET A 168 -5.81 0.73 2.07
C MET A 168 -6.87 -0.39 2.01
N VAL A 169 -6.50 -1.61 1.60
CA VAL A 169 -7.43 -2.76 1.55
C VAL A 169 -7.75 -3.29 2.95
N LYS A 170 -6.75 -3.42 3.83
CA LYS A 170 -6.92 -3.87 5.21
C LYS A 170 -7.92 -3.02 5.99
N ALA A 171 -7.86 -1.71 5.79
CA ALA A 171 -8.77 -0.76 6.45
C ALA A 171 -10.12 -0.60 5.75
N GLY A 172 -10.36 -1.30 4.62
CA GLY A 172 -11.58 -1.16 3.83
C GLY A 172 -11.69 0.19 3.13
N ASN A 173 -10.57 0.84 2.80
CA ASN A 173 -10.55 2.12 2.09
C ASN A 173 -10.43 1.96 0.57
N ALA A 174 -10.05 0.78 0.10
CA ALA A 174 -10.02 0.40 -1.30
C ALA A 174 -10.41 -1.07 -1.47
N TRP A 175 -10.80 -1.43 -2.68
CA TRP A 175 -11.01 -2.81 -3.08
C TRP A 175 -9.70 -3.44 -3.53
N TRP A 176 -9.49 -4.73 -3.28
CA TRP A 176 -8.54 -5.52 -4.02
C TRP A 176 -9.03 -5.67 -5.46
N TYR A 177 -8.21 -5.23 -6.42
CA TYR A 177 -8.51 -5.27 -7.84
C TYR A 177 -7.83 -6.47 -8.50
N GLN A 178 -8.57 -7.56 -8.65
CA GLN A 178 -8.09 -8.88 -9.10
C GLN A 178 -7.51 -8.88 -10.52
N GLU A 179 -7.87 -7.90 -11.36
CA GLU A 179 -7.36 -7.81 -12.73
C GLU A 179 -5.82 -7.65 -12.79
N TYR A 180 -5.21 -7.09 -11.74
CA TYR A 180 -3.76 -6.96 -11.66
C TYR A 180 -3.07 -8.22 -11.15
N ASP A 181 -3.63 -8.89 -10.16
CA ASP A 181 -3.09 -10.14 -9.59
C ASP A 181 -4.22 -10.98 -8.98
N LYS A 182 -4.65 -11.97 -9.74
CA LYS A 182 -5.74 -12.88 -9.34
C LYS A 182 -5.34 -13.85 -8.23
N ASN A 183 -4.03 -14.04 -8.03
CA ASN A 183 -3.49 -15.04 -7.12
C ASN A 183 -2.94 -14.44 -5.82
N ASP A 184 -3.11 -13.16 -5.58
CA ASP A 184 -2.69 -12.54 -4.32
C ASP A 184 -3.67 -12.90 -3.18
N THR A 185 -3.41 -14.07 -2.57
CA THR A 185 -4.21 -14.59 -1.45
C THR A 185 -4.17 -13.69 -0.22
N ARG A 186 -3.13 -12.87 -0.07
CA ARG A 186 -3.02 -11.92 1.05
C ARG A 186 -4.01 -10.77 0.87
N MET A 187 -4.05 -10.17 -0.32
CA MET A 187 -5.00 -9.10 -0.62
C MET A 187 -6.44 -9.58 -0.54
N GLN A 188 -6.70 -10.82 -0.98
CA GLN A 188 -7.99 -11.47 -0.79
C GLN A 188 -8.37 -11.54 0.67
N ALA A 189 -7.49 -12.10 1.51
CA ALA A 189 -7.74 -12.26 2.95
C ALA A 189 -7.95 -10.90 3.65
N TYR A 190 -7.21 -9.87 3.28
CA TYR A 190 -7.39 -8.51 3.82
C TYR A 190 -8.77 -7.95 3.49
N GLN A 191 -9.20 -8.07 2.23
CA GLN A 191 -10.52 -7.63 1.82
C GLN A 191 -11.66 -8.41 2.51
N GLU A 192 -11.54 -9.72 2.60
CA GLU A 192 -12.53 -10.56 3.30
C GLU A 192 -12.64 -10.18 4.77
N ASN A 193 -11.50 -9.95 5.44
CA ASN A 193 -11.47 -9.46 6.81
C ASN A 193 -12.13 -8.07 6.94
N ALA A 194 -11.83 -7.15 6.05
CA ALA A 194 -12.45 -5.81 6.03
C ALA A 194 -13.97 -5.89 5.85
N LYS A 195 -14.46 -6.75 4.94
CA LYS A 195 -15.89 -7.01 4.73
C LYS A 195 -16.55 -7.61 5.98
N LYS A 196 -15.95 -8.66 6.57
CA LYS A 196 -16.47 -9.34 7.77
C LYS A 196 -16.62 -8.38 8.95
N ASN A 197 -15.65 -7.50 9.14
CA ASN A 197 -15.63 -6.53 10.23
C ASN A 197 -16.28 -5.19 9.86
N LYS A 198 -16.86 -5.07 8.67
CA LYS A 198 -17.52 -3.84 8.18
C LYS A 198 -16.64 -2.61 8.27
N LEU A 199 -15.35 -2.75 7.92
CA LEU A 199 -14.38 -1.67 7.96
C LEU A 199 -14.57 -0.73 6.77
N GLY A 200 -14.33 0.54 6.99
CA GLY A 200 -14.31 1.56 5.95
C GLY A 200 -15.58 1.57 5.09
N LEU A 201 -15.42 1.47 3.79
CA LEU A 201 -16.51 1.44 2.79
C LEU A 201 -17.47 0.27 3.03
N PHE A 202 -16.99 -0.87 3.55
CA PHE A 202 -17.81 -2.05 3.82
C PHE A 202 -18.75 -1.90 5.03
N GLY A 203 -18.59 -0.85 5.82
CA GLY A 203 -19.54 -0.45 6.86
C GLY A 203 -20.72 0.37 6.33
N LYS A 204 -20.67 0.85 5.11
CA LYS A 204 -21.76 1.60 4.46
C LYS A 204 -22.77 0.64 3.83
N ARG A 205 -24.03 1.03 3.77
CA ARG A 205 -25.03 0.27 3.01
C ARG A 205 -24.93 0.61 1.52
N GLY A 206 -25.13 -0.40 0.64
CA GLY A 206 -25.22 -0.17 -0.79
C GLY A 206 -23.87 0.21 -1.44
N TYR A 207 -22.75 -0.19 -0.83
CA TYR A 207 -21.46 0.00 -1.47
C TYR A 207 -21.39 -0.80 -2.78
N ILE A 208 -20.82 -0.19 -3.81
CA ILE A 208 -20.58 -0.82 -5.11
C ILE A 208 -19.09 -0.72 -5.45
N GLU A 209 -18.63 -1.64 -6.27
CA GLU A 209 -17.27 -1.64 -6.74
C GLU A 209 -17.01 -0.45 -7.67
N PRO A 210 -15.83 0.19 -7.62
CA PRO A 210 -15.51 1.35 -8.45
C PRO A 210 -15.63 1.07 -9.96
N TRP A 211 -15.26 -0.13 -10.41
CA TRP A 211 -15.42 -0.53 -11.82
C TRP A 211 -16.89 -0.65 -12.25
N ASN A 212 -17.78 -1.08 -11.36
CA ASN A 212 -19.22 -1.12 -11.61
C ASN A 212 -19.78 0.30 -11.66
N TYR A 213 -19.40 1.16 -10.71
CA TYR A 213 -19.76 2.57 -10.70
C TYR A 213 -19.36 3.29 -11.99
N ARG A 214 -18.11 3.09 -12.47
CA ARG A 214 -17.64 3.65 -13.75
C ARG A 214 -18.46 3.15 -14.92
N ARG A 215 -18.82 1.86 -14.93
CA ARG A 215 -19.64 1.24 -15.99
C ARG A 215 -21.05 1.84 -16.02
N GLU A 216 -21.69 1.98 -14.87
CA GLU A 216 -23.02 2.56 -14.74
C GLU A 216 -23.04 4.02 -15.17
N LYS A 217 -22.08 4.80 -14.70
CA LYS A 217 -21.93 6.21 -15.08
C LYS A 217 -21.72 6.37 -16.59
N LYS A 218 -20.92 5.52 -17.21
CA LYS A 218 -20.74 5.51 -18.68
C LYS A 218 -22.03 5.14 -19.41
N ALA A 219 -22.76 4.13 -18.92
CA ALA A 219 -24.04 3.72 -19.50
C ALA A 219 -25.10 4.83 -19.42
N ALA A 220 -25.19 5.53 -18.29
CA ALA A 220 -26.05 6.68 -18.11
C ALA A 220 -25.70 7.84 -19.06
N ALA A 221 -24.41 8.13 -19.23
CA ALA A 221 -23.93 9.18 -20.14
C ALA A 221 -24.21 8.86 -21.64
N THR A 222 -24.32 7.58 -22.01
CA THR A 222 -24.60 7.15 -23.40
C THR A 222 -26.07 6.86 -23.66
N GLY A 223 -26.99 7.16 -22.73
CA GLY A 223 -28.41 6.88 -22.86
C GLY A 223 -28.79 5.39 -22.89
N ARG A 224 -27.83 4.51 -22.54
CA ARG A 224 -27.99 3.03 -22.53
C ARG A 224 -28.42 2.53 -21.14
N THR A 225 -29.33 3.22 -20.47
CA THR A 225 -29.96 2.66 -19.28
C THR A 225 -30.82 1.47 -19.69
N LYS A 226 -30.44 0.29 -19.21
CA LYS A 226 -31.36 -0.87 -19.29
C LYS A 226 -32.57 -0.52 -18.44
N SER A 227 -33.72 -0.35 -19.07
CA SER A 227 -35.01 -0.42 -18.40
C SER A 227 -35.05 -1.76 -17.64
N LYS A 228 -35.29 -1.70 -16.35
CA LYS A 228 -35.58 -2.87 -15.52
C LYS A 228 -36.93 -3.40 -15.83
#